data_0d370ae1687fecee0a33f52ef47fb718
#
_entry.id   0d370ae1687fecee0a33f52ef47fb718
#
_cell.length_a   1.000
_cell.length_b   1.000
_cell.length_c   1.000
_cell.angle_alpha   90.00
_cell.angle_beta   90.00
_cell.angle_gamma   90.00
#
_symmetry.space_group_name_H-M   'P 1'
#
loop_
_entity.id
_entity.type
_entity.pdbx_description
1 polymer ?
#
loop_
_entity_poly.entity_id
_entity_poly.type
_entity_poly.pdbx_seq_one_letter_code
_entity_poly.pdbx_strand_id
1 'polypeptide(L)'
;NEHDQYADGKFIENCLCEKEKLVCFGHTKVQLPLLDKDKAHTFLFKTITWNNETDAIIANGKEYKADDNGVIKIELSQEDVNRLKVTLIQNAGSGFDDVYNGYDIGFCKPDGEEYSKTYELTNGCGASIIMRKRDFDACGGFDEQFFMYYEDTDLSFRMKAGGGKIMYCPDSIVRHIHTGSSTEWSPFFTYHVYRNKLLFLYKNFNKKLFFMYFIRQYIDGMRSKDIQKKRGCKDAYKIAFKKEKGITYQA
;
A
#
# COMPACT_ATOMS: atom_id res chain seq x y z
N ASN A 1 6.01 16.26 4.58
CA ASN A 1 7.45 15.99 4.54
C ASN A 1 7.70 14.82 3.62
N GLU A 2 8.56 14.98 2.61
CA GLU A 2 8.91 13.91 1.66
C GLU A 2 9.50 12.68 2.37
N HIS A 3 9.99 12.84 3.59
CA HIS A 3 10.59 11.78 4.40
C HIS A 3 9.55 10.85 5.04
N ASP A 4 8.33 11.28 5.28
CA ASP A 4 7.30 10.49 5.94
C ASP A 4 6.74 9.39 5.03
N GLN A 5 6.86 9.55 3.72
CA GLN A 5 6.43 8.55 2.73
C GLN A 5 7.32 7.29 2.69
N TYR A 6 8.51 7.36 3.27
CA TYR A 6 9.48 6.27 3.29
C TYR A 6 9.42 5.43 4.55
N ALA A 7 8.77 5.92 5.55
CA ALA A 7 8.53 5.20 6.79
C ALA A 7 7.53 4.05 6.63
N ASP A 8 6.79 3.99 5.53
CA ASP A 8 5.62 3.14 5.35
C ASP A 8 5.93 1.76 4.76
N GLY A 9 6.90 1.05 5.31
CA GLY A 9 7.08 -0.38 5.00
C GLY A 9 7.68 -0.70 3.64
N LYS A 10 8.33 0.25 2.98
CA LYS A 10 9.04 0.07 1.70
C LYS A 10 10.43 -0.56 1.86
N PHE A 11 10.71 -1.10 3.03
CA PHE A 11 11.96 -1.74 3.39
C PHE A 11 11.87 -3.23 3.10
N ILE A 12 12.80 -3.71 2.30
CA ILE A 12 12.66 -5.00 1.68
C ILE A 12 12.99 -6.14 2.63
N GLU A 13 13.90 -6.00 3.59
CA GLU A 13 14.30 -7.09 4.49
C GLU A 13 14.86 -6.56 5.82
N ASN A 14 14.52 -7.25 6.91
CA ASN A 14 15.11 -7.09 8.25
C ASN A 14 15.16 -5.66 8.80
N CYS A 15 14.13 -4.86 8.55
CA CYS A 15 14.06 -3.51 9.04
C CYS A 15 12.69 -3.18 9.64
N LEU A 16 12.69 -2.56 10.81
CA LEU A 16 11.51 -1.97 11.42
C LEU A 16 11.59 -0.45 11.34
N CYS A 17 10.49 0.17 10.99
CA CYS A 17 10.38 1.62 11.02
C CYS A 17 9.62 2.07 12.27
N GLU A 18 10.29 2.80 13.12
CA GLU A 18 9.70 3.41 14.32
C GLU A 18 9.78 4.93 14.20
N LYS A 19 8.69 5.55 13.79
CA LYS A 19 8.57 7.01 13.58
C LYS A 19 9.65 7.54 12.63
N GLU A 20 10.74 8.11 13.17
CA GLU A 20 11.86 8.70 12.41
C GLU A 20 13.11 7.82 12.38
N LYS A 21 13.02 6.57 12.84
CA LYS A 21 14.16 5.67 12.99
C LYS A 21 13.96 4.39 12.21
N LEU A 22 15.02 3.97 11.54
CA LEU A 22 15.15 2.65 10.95
C LEU A 22 15.90 1.76 11.93
N VAL A 23 15.27 0.67 12.38
CA VAL A 23 15.95 -0.34 13.19
C VAL A 23 16.26 -1.51 12.26
N CYS A 24 17.54 -1.66 11.94
CA CYS A 24 18.03 -2.67 11.02
C CYS A 24 18.60 -3.86 11.78
N PHE A 25 18.26 -5.07 11.34
CA PHE A 25 18.73 -6.32 11.94
C PHE A 25 19.64 -7.05 10.96
N GLY A 26 20.96 -6.88 11.09
CA GLY A 26 21.93 -7.48 10.21
C GLY A 26 21.96 -6.84 8.82
N HIS A 27 22.07 -7.66 7.77
CA HIS A 27 22.06 -7.16 6.40
C HIS A 27 20.68 -6.65 6.00
N THR A 28 20.54 -5.34 5.91
CA THR A 28 19.30 -4.66 5.56
C THR A 28 19.43 -4.01 4.20
N LYS A 29 18.43 -4.20 3.36
CA LYS A 29 18.34 -3.53 2.07
C LYS A 29 17.26 -2.46 2.13
N VAL A 30 17.68 -1.21 1.93
CA VAL A 30 16.79 -0.06 1.90
C VAL A 30 16.69 0.46 0.47
N GLN A 31 15.50 0.53 -0.05
CA GLN A 31 15.24 1.13 -1.35
C GLN A 31 14.71 2.55 -1.13
N LEU A 32 15.43 3.53 -1.65
CA LEU A 32 15.00 4.93 -1.62
C LEU A 32 14.15 5.18 -2.87
N PRO A 33 12.90 5.60 -2.72
CA PRO A 33 12.07 5.99 -3.84
C PRO A 33 12.47 7.37 -4.35
N LEU A 34 12.07 7.66 -5.56
CA LEU A 34 12.07 8.94 -6.28
C LEU A 34 13.00 10.04 -5.71
N LEU A 35 14.29 9.87 -5.93
CA LEU A 35 15.22 11.00 -5.83
C LEU A 35 14.93 11.97 -6.99
N ASP A 36 14.97 13.26 -6.71
CA ASP A 36 14.93 14.27 -7.76
C ASP A 36 16.16 14.05 -8.68
N LYS A 37 15.89 13.56 -9.87
CA LYS A 37 16.93 13.15 -10.83
C LYS A 37 17.80 14.30 -11.35
N ASP A 38 17.34 15.53 -11.12
CA ASP A 38 18.02 16.73 -11.62
C ASP A 38 18.96 17.37 -10.58
N LYS A 39 19.14 16.69 -9.44
CA LYS A 39 19.96 17.20 -8.32
C LYS A 39 20.88 16.12 -7.74
N ALA A 40 21.99 16.60 -7.16
CA ALA A 40 22.80 15.78 -6.26
C ALA A 40 22.08 15.63 -4.91
N HIS A 41 22.26 14.49 -4.26
CA HIS A 41 21.64 14.23 -2.96
C HIS A 41 22.68 13.84 -1.93
N THR A 42 22.48 14.31 -0.70
CA THR A 42 23.29 13.92 0.47
C THR A 42 22.38 13.27 1.49
N PHE A 43 22.74 12.06 1.91
CA PHE A 43 22.06 11.33 2.96
C PHE A 43 22.94 11.27 4.19
N LEU A 44 22.35 11.50 5.36
CA LEU A 44 23.02 11.37 6.65
C LEU A 44 22.29 10.30 7.46
N PHE A 45 22.99 9.22 7.77
CA PHE A 45 22.49 8.16 8.63
C PHE A 45 23.25 8.21 9.96
N LYS A 46 22.53 8.34 11.07
CA LYS A 46 23.13 8.21 12.39
C LYS A 46 22.93 6.77 12.85
N THR A 47 24.04 6.08 13.05
CA THR A 47 24.03 4.71 13.52
C THR A 47 24.07 4.65 15.05
N ILE A 48 23.42 3.66 15.63
CA ILE A 48 23.52 3.34 17.04
C ILE A 48 23.90 1.86 17.09
N THR A 49 25.19 1.59 17.32
CA THR A 49 25.68 0.22 17.42
C THR A 49 25.56 -0.30 18.85
N TRP A 50 25.23 -1.57 18.98
CA TRP A 50 25.15 -2.26 20.26
C TRP A 50 26.43 -3.03 20.59
N ASN A 51 27.31 -3.31 19.62
CA ASN A 51 28.40 -4.28 19.73
C ASN A 51 29.79 -3.78 19.28
N ASN A 52 30.09 -2.51 19.22
CA ASN A 52 31.39 -1.96 18.74
C ASN A 52 31.79 -2.42 17.32
N GLU A 53 30.88 -2.95 16.53
CA GLU A 53 31.13 -3.24 15.12
C GLU A 53 31.00 -1.96 14.30
N THR A 54 31.85 -1.82 13.31
CA THR A 54 31.83 -0.66 12.41
C THR A 54 30.63 -0.77 11.49
N ASP A 55 29.63 0.06 11.68
CA ASP A 55 28.50 0.16 10.77
C ASP A 55 28.98 0.70 9.43
N ALA A 56 28.51 0.05 8.37
CA ALA A 56 28.75 0.48 7.01
C ALA A 56 27.49 0.35 6.17
N ILE A 57 27.32 1.25 5.22
CA ILE A 57 26.27 1.17 4.19
C ILE A 57 26.93 0.99 2.84
N ILE A 58 26.45 0.05 2.07
CA ILE A 58 26.85 -0.11 0.66
C ILE A 58 25.81 0.60 -0.20
N ALA A 59 26.24 1.65 -0.89
CA ALA A 59 25.42 2.35 -1.85
C ALA A 59 26.18 2.43 -3.19
N ASN A 60 25.50 2.07 -4.28
CA ASN A 60 26.11 2.06 -5.64
C ASN A 60 27.43 1.27 -5.71
N GLY A 61 27.53 0.15 -4.99
CA GLY A 61 28.73 -0.68 -4.93
C GLY A 61 29.90 -0.09 -4.14
N LYS A 62 29.74 1.07 -3.52
CA LYS A 62 30.73 1.73 -2.68
C LYS A 62 30.34 1.60 -1.20
N GLU A 63 31.31 1.22 -0.36
CA GLU A 63 31.14 1.15 1.07
C GLU A 63 31.36 2.53 1.72
N TYR A 64 30.43 2.95 2.58
CA TYR A 64 30.49 4.16 3.39
C TYR A 64 30.46 3.77 4.86
N LYS A 65 31.47 4.20 5.61
CA LYS A 65 31.62 3.88 7.04
C LYS A 65 31.19 5.06 7.90
N ALA A 66 30.78 4.76 9.11
CA ALA A 66 30.49 5.76 10.12
C ALA A 66 31.76 6.53 10.53
N ASP A 67 31.60 7.82 10.75
CA ASP A 67 32.61 8.67 11.37
C ASP A 67 32.67 8.45 12.88
N ASP A 68 33.59 9.17 13.57
CA ASP A 68 33.76 9.08 15.02
C ASP A 68 32.51 9.47 15.84
N ASN A 69 31.55 10.12 15.23
CA ASN A 69 30.24 10.48 15.80
C ASN A 69 29.13 9.48 15.47
N GLY A 70 29.46 8.38 14.80
CA GLY A 70 28.50 7.40 14.33
C GLY A 70 27.65 7.88 13.16
N VAL A 71 28.12 8.82 12.35
CA VAL A 71 27.39 9.35 11.19
C VAL A 71 27.98 8.79 9.90
N ILE A 72 27.14 8.17 9.09
CA ILE A 72 27.47 7.76 7.73
C ILE A 72 26.92 8.81 6.77
N LYS A 73 27.83 9.45 6.02
CA LYS A 73 27.48 10.41 4.97
C LYS A 73 27.59 9.77 3.60
N ILE A 74 26.48 9.74 2.86
CA ILE A 74 26.44 9.26 1.48
C ILE A 74 26.14 10.45 0.58
N GLU A 75 27.07 10.76 -0.29
CA GLU A 75 26.91 11.79 -1.32
C GLU A 75 26.73 11.12 -2.68
N LEU A 76 25.60 11.38 -3.30
CA LEU A 76 25.28 10.93 -4.66
C LEU A 76 25.32 12.11 -5.60
N SER A 77 26.20 12.08 -6.58
CA SER A 77 26.19 13.05 -7.68
C SER A 77 24.93 12.89 -8.54
N GLN A 78 24.59 13.89 -9.32
CA GLN A 78 23.51 13.78 -10.30
C GLN A 78 23.70 12.58 -11.26
N GLU A 79 24.95 12.30 -11.63
CA GLU A 79 25.28 11.14 -12.48
C GLU A 79 25.01 9.82 -11.76
N ASP A 80 25.36 9.72 -10.45
CA ASP A 80 25.05 8.54 -9.64
C ASP A 80 23.55 8.33 -9.52
N VAL A 81 22.77 9.39 -9.27
CA VAL A 81 21.32 9.34 -9.20
C VAL A 81 20.72 8.86 -10.52
N ASN A 82 21.22 9.35 -11.66
CA ASN A 82 20.75 8.92 -12.97
C ASN A 82 21.10 7.45 -13.26
N ARG A 83 22.25 6.97 -12.79
CA ARG A 83 22.71 5.59 -12.93
C ARG A 83 21.93 4.61 -12.06
N LEU A 84 21.53 5.05 -10.86
CA LEU A 84 20.74 4.29 -9.90
C LEU A 84 19.24 4.30 -10.21
N LYS A 85 18.82 5.00 -11.27
CA LYS A 85 17.43 5.16 -11.63
C LYS A 85 16.80 3.83 -12.01
N VAL A 86 15.93 3.35 -11.15
CA VAL A 86 15.10 2.18 -11.42
C VAL A 86 13.65 2.64 -11.46
N THR A 87 12.93 2.26 -12.50
CA THR A 87 11.49 2.44 -12.53
C THR A 87 10.86 1.47 -11.53
N LEU A 88 10.13 2.00 -10.56
CA LEU A 88 9.43 1.18 -9.58
C LEU A 88 7.97 1.04 -9.98
N ILE A 89 7.47 -0.18 -9.84
CA ILE A 89 6.05 -0.47 -9.99
C ILE A 89 5.34 -0.04 -8.72
N GLN A 90 4.27 0.73 -8.89
CA GLN A 90 3.33 0.99 -7.81
C GLN A 90 2.29 -0.14 -7.75
N ASN A 91 1.73 -0.51 -8.91
CA ASN A 91 0.70 -1.53 -8.98
C ASN A 91 0.71 -2.21 -10.35
N ALA A 92 0.92 -3.51 -10.37
CA ALA A 92 0.75 -4.38 -11.53
C ALA A 92 -0.50 -5.27 -11.37
N GLY A 93 -1.50 -4.79 -10.64
CA GLY A 93 -2.70 -5.47 -10.25
C GLY A 93 -2.78 -5.63 -8.73
N SER A 94 -3.93 -6.05 -8.23
CA SER A 94 -4.14 -6.18 -6.80
C SER A 94 -4.63 -7.58 -6.43
N GLY A 95 -4.30 -8.00 -5.23
CA GLY A 95 -4.66 -9.28 -4.65
C GLY A 95 -5.11 -9.16 -3.20
N PHE A 96 -5.36 -10.31 -2.59
CA PHE A 96 -5.70 -10.44 -1.17
C PHE A 96 -4.82 -11.46 -0.49
N ASP A 97 -4.48 -11.18 0.75
CA ASP A 97 -3.93 -12.19 1.65
C ASP A 97 -5.04 -13.14 2.18
N ASP A 98 -4.65 -14.12 2.99
CA ASP A 98 -5.55 -15.13 3.55
C ASP A 98 -6.64 -14.57 4.48
N VAL A 99 -6.53 -13.30 4.85
CA VAL A 99 -7.50 -12.59 5.71
C VAL A 99 -8.15 -11.40 4.99
N TYR A 100 -8.05 -11.38 3.67
CA TYR A 100 -8.63 -10.36 2.79
C TYR A 100 -8.11 -8.93 3.05
N ASN A 101 -6.85 -8.77 3.45
CA ASN A 101 -6.17 -7.49 3.26
C ASN A 101 -5.78 -7.36 1.80
N GLY A 102 -6.11 -6.24 1.19
CA GLY A 102 -5.64 -5.92 -0.15
C GLY A 102 -4.13 -5.67 -0.15
N TYR A 103 -3.47 -6.10 -1.21
CA TYR A 103 -2.08 -5.74 -1.49
C TYR A 103 -1.90 -5.46 -2.99
N ASP A 104 -0.92 -4.63 -3.30
CA ASP A 104 -0.56 -4.29 -4.67
C ASP A 104 0.58 -5.19 -5.16
N ILE A 105 0.33 -5.87 -6.30
CA ILE A 105 1.33 -6.72 -6.95
C ILE A 105 2.45 -5.82 -7.47
N GLY A 106 3.68 -6.15 -7.14
CA GLY A 106 4.85 -5.40 -7.59
C GLY A 106 5.12 -4.09 -6.83
N PHE A 107 4.36 -3.77 -5.78
CA PHE A 107 4.54 -2.52 -5.05
C PHE A 107 5.99 -2.29 -4.61
N CYS A 108 6.56 -1.15 -5.03
CA CYS A 108 7.95 -0.76 -4.79
C CYS A 108 9.02 -1.75 -5.31
N LYS A 109 8.66 -2.68 -6.20
CA LYS A 109 9.64 -3.53 -6.88
C LYS A 109 10.13 -2.87 -8.17
N PRO A 110 11.37 -3.14 -8.58
CA PRO A 110 11.84 -2.75 -9.90
C PRO A 110 10.95 -3.33 -10.99
N ASP A 111 10.72 -2.56 -12.04
CA ASP A 111 10.08 -3.07 -13.24
C ASP A 111 10.97 -4.11 -13.92
N GLY A 112 10.40 -5.26 -14.29
CA GLY A 112 11.11 -6.41 -14.79
C GLY A 112 10.26 -7.33 -15.66
N GLU A 113 10.87 -8.38 -16.18
CA GLU A 113 10.22 -9.33 -17.08
C GLU A 113 8.98 -10.00 -16.47
N GLU A 114 8.94 -10.15 -15.15
CA GLU A 114 7.80 -10.71 -14.44
C GLU A 114 6.50 -9.91 -14.63
N TYR A 115 6.62 -8.59 -14.91
CA TYR A 115 5.48 -7.69 -15.15
C TYR A 115 5.26 -7.39 -16.64
N SER A 116 5.98 -8.04 -17.54
CA SER A 116 5.88 -7.81 -18.99
C SER A 116 4.80 -8.64 -19.69
N LYS A 117 4.07 -9.49 -18.95
CA LYS A 117 3.07 -10.41 -19.52
C LYS A 117 1.68 -10.10 -18.99
N THR A 118 0.70 -10.28 -19.84
CA THR A 118 -0.72 -10.22 -19.46
C THR A 118 -1.09 -11.42 -18.60
N TYR A 119 -1.79 -11.19 -17.48
CA TYR A 119 -2.33 -12.24 -16.61
C TYR A 119 -3.66 -11.82 -16.00
N GLU A 120 -4.43 -12.81 -15.52
CA GLU A 120 -5.70 -12.55 -14.86
C GLU A 120 -5.47 -12.12 -13.41
N LEU A 121 -6.20 -11.08 -13.00
CA LEU A 121 -6.12 -10.48 -11.67
C LEU A 121 -7.28 -10.92 -10.77
N THR A 122 -7.05 -10.84 -9.46
CA THR A 122 -8.14 -10.96 -8.48
C THR A 122 -9.00 -9.71 -8.50
N ASN A 123 -8.40 -8.54 -8.48
CA ASN A 123 -9.05 -7.24 -8.59
C ASN A 123 -8.14 -6.22 -9.28
N GLY A 124 -8.77 -5.22 -9.90
CA GLY A 124 -8.08 -4.09 -10.50
C GLY A 124 -7.85 -2.97 -9.48
N CYS A 125 -6.89 -2.10 -9.78
CA CYS A 125 -6.62 -0.90 -9.01
C CYS A 125 -7.37 0.29 -9.64
N GLY A 126 -8.16 0.99 -8.87
CA GLY A 126 -8.97 2.14 -9.32
C GLY A 126 -8.15 3.30 -9.89
N ALA A 127 -6.83 3.34 -9.65
CA ALA A 127 -5.95 4.34 -10.23
C ALA A 127 -5.87 4.26 -11.77
N SER A 128 -6.04 3.05 -12.36
CA SER A 128 -6.03 2.87 -13.81
C SER A 128 -6.81 1.61 -14.20
N ILE A 129 -8.07 1.77 -14.51
CA ILE A 129 -8.95 0.70 -15.01
C ILE A 129 -9.64 1.18 -16.29
N ILE A 130 -9.66 0.33 -17.30
CA ILE A 130 -10.51 0.49 -18.47
C ILE A 130 -11.51 -0.66 -18.57
N MET A 131 -12.76 -0.34 -18.86
CA MET A 131 -13.81 -1.33 -19.09
C MET A 131 -14.88 -0.78 -20.05
N ARG A 132 -15.65 -1.68 -20.63
CA ARG A 132 -16.76 -1.25 -21.48
C ARG A 132 -17.87 -0.69 -20.61
N LYS A 133 -18.45 0.44 -21.04
CA LYS A 133 -19.54 1.08 -20.30
C LYS A 133 -20.71 0.12 -20.02
N ARG A 134 -21.10 -0.70 -20.99
CA ARG A 134 -22.18 -1.68 -20.82
C ARG A 134 -21.90 -2.69 -19.69
N ASP A 135 -20.63 -3.09 -19.52
CA ASP A 135 -20.21 -4.06 -18.51
C ASP A 135 -20.17 -3.38 -17.12
N PHE A 136 -19.74 -2.12 -17.07
CA PHE A 136 -19.83 -1.27 -15.88
C PHE A 136 -21.28 -1.07 -15.43
N ASP A 137 -22.18 -0.73 -16.36
CA ASP A 137 -23.60 -0.52 -16.07
C ASP A 137 -24.27 -1.85 -15.64
N ALA A 138 -23.91 -2.96 -16.27
CA ALA A 138 -24.45 -4.28 -15.92
C ALA A 138 -24.07 -4.74 -14.52
N CYS A 139 -22.89 -4.33 -14.01
CA CYS A 139 -22.53 -4.57 -12.61
C CYS A 139 -23.12 -3.55 -11.65
N GLY A 140 -23.83 -2.52 -12.10
CA GLY A 140 -24.39 -1.45 -11.27
C GLY A 140 -23.42 -0.34 -10.90
N GLY A 141 -22.28 -0.22 -11.58
CA GLY A 141 -21.28 0.84 -11.35
C GLY A 141 -20.56 0.73 -10.00
N PHE A 142 -19.97 1.82 -9.56
CA PHE A 142 -19.41 1.91 -8.21
C PHE A 142 -20.52 1.97 -7.16
N ASP A 143 -20.32 1.26 -6.06
CA ASP A 143 -21.21 1.34 -4.90
C ASP A 143 -20.82 2.53 -4.03
N GLU A 144 -21.66 3.57 -4.02
CA GLU A 144 -21.43 4.83 -3.31
C GLU A 144 -21.21 4.67 -1.80
N GLN A 145 -21.61 3.54 -1.20
CA GLN A 145 -21.40 3.29 0.22
C GLN A 145 -19.93 3.17 0.57
N PHE A 146 -19.06 2.80 -0.38
CA PHE A 146 -17.62 2.73 -0.12
C PHE A 146 -16.98 4.10 -0.09
N PHE A 147 -17.37 5.02 -0.95
CA PHE A 147 -16.83 6.36 -1.16
C PHE A 147 -15.36 6.36 -1.62
N MET A 148 -14.43 5.81 -0.84
CA MET A 148 -13.00 5.69 -1.13
C MET A 148 -12.44 4.46 -0.45
N TYR A 149 -11.57 3.73 -1.13
CA TYR A 149 -11.00 2.41 -0.77
C TYR A 149 -12.04 1.28 -0.79
N TYR A 150 -11.68 0.17 -1.42
CA TYR A 150 -12.51 -1.01 -1.68
C TYR A 150 -13.65 -0.83 -2.70
N GLU A 151 -13.90 0.37 -3.24
CA GLU A 151 -14.88 0.58 -4.31
C GLU A 151 -14.49 -0.14 -5.61
N ASP A 152 -13.21 -0.10 -5.97
CA ASP A 152 -12.62 -0.80 -7.11
C ASP A 152 -12.59 -2.32 -6.89
N THR A 153 -12.28 -2.72 -5.70
CA THR A 153 -12.29 -4.10 -5.23
C THR A 153 -13.70 -4.70 -5.31
N ASP A 154 -14.70 -4.00 -4.78
CA ASP A 154 -16.10 -4.41 -4.82
C ASP A 154 -16.61 -4.51 -6.27
N LEU A 155 -16.33 -3.52 -7.10
CA LEU A 155 -16.64 -3.53 -8.52
C LEU A 155 -16.00 -4.74 -9.21
N SER A 156 -14.74 -5.01 -8.95
CA SER A 156 -14.00 -6.15 -9.50
C SER A 156 -14.66 -7.48 -9.15
N PHE A 157 -15.08 -7.64 -7.90
CA PHE A 157 -15.79 -8.84 -7.44
C PHE A 157 -17.13 -9.02 -8.13
N ARG A 158 -17.93 -7.96 -8.26
CA ARG A 158 -19.23 -8.01 -8.97
C ARG A 158 -19.05 -8.30 -10.45
N MET A 159 -18.03 -7.74 -11.10
CA MET A 159 -17.71 -8.07 -12.49
C MET A 159 -17.35 -9.55 -12.66
N LYS A 160 -16.49 -10.10 -11.80
CA LYS A 160 -16.12 -11.54 -11.85
C LYS A 160 -17.31 -12.44 -11.56
N ALA A 161 -18.17 -12.07 -10.62
CA ALA A 161 -19.42 -12.80 -10.35
C ALA A 161 -20.37 -12.82 -11.55
N GLY A 162 -20.35 -11.79 -12.39
CA GLY A 162 -21.05 -11.72 -13.68
C GLY A 162 -20.36 -12.46 -14.84
N GLY A 163 -19.28 -13.21 -14.57
CA GLY A 163 -18.53 -13.96 -15.58
C GLY A 163 -17.45 -13.15 -16.31
N GLY A 164 -17.20 -11.91 -15.88
CA GLY A 164 -16.11 -11.07 -16.41
C GLY A 164 -14.73 -11.50 -15.95
N LYS A 165 -13.71 -11.06 -16.66
CA LYS A 165 -12.29 -11.24 -16.30
C LYS A 165 -11.62 -9.89 -16.13
N ILE A 166 -10.74 -9.79 -15.16
CA ILE A 166 -9.89 -8.63 -14.94
C ILE A 166 -8.48 -9.02 -15.36
N MET A 167 -7.91 -8.25 -16.28
CA MET A 167 -6.63 -8.57 -16.88
C MET A 167 -5.64 -7.45 -16.60
N TYR A 168 -4.42 -7.81 -16.26
CA TYR A 168 -3.28 -6.89 -16.26
C TYR A 168 -2.84 -6.65 -17.70
N CYS A 169 -2.63 -5.38 -18.06
CA CYS A 169 -2.13 -4.97 -19.36
C CYS A 169 -0.76 -4.28 -19.19
N PRO A 170 0.35 -4.97 -19.46
CA PRO A 170 1.70 -4.44 -19.22
C PRO A 170 2.03 -3.24 -20.10
N ASP A 171 1.45 -3.16 -21.30
CA ASP A 171 1.70 -2.06 -22.25
C ASP A 171 0.99 -0.76 -21.85
N SER A 172 0.05 -0.81 -20.90
CA SER A 172 -0.68 0.36 -20.41
C SER A 172 0.01 0.95 -19.18
N ILE A 173 1.01 1.78 -19.41
CA ILE A 173 1.80 2.40 -18.33
C ILE A 173 1.21 3.74 -17.96
N VAL A 174 0.83 3.89 -16.69
CA VAL A 174 0.28 5.14 -16.13
C VAL A 174 1.18 5.65 -15.01
N ARG A 175 1.47 6.94 -15.02
CA ARG A 175 2.12 7.61 -13.88
C ARG A 175 1.04 8.00 -12.87
N HIS A 176 1.15 7.48 -11.69
CA HIS A 176 0.24 7.76 -10.60
C HIS A 176 0.96 8.45 -9.43
N ILE A 177 0.36 9.52 -8.91
CA ILE A 177 0.82 10.16 -7.68
C ILE A 177 0.18 9.40 -6.52
N HIS A 178 0.94 8.48 -5.94
CA HIS A 178 0.47 7.69 -4.80
C HIS A 178 0.06 8.61 -3.64
N THR A 179 -1.09 8.34 -3.04
CA THR A 179 -1.66 9.15 -1.95
C THR A 179 -1.97 10.61 -2.29
N GLY A 180 -2.09 10.97 -3.57
CA GLY A 180 -2.39 12.33 -4.00
C GLY A 180 -3.71 12.90 -3.45
N SER A 181 -4.69 12.03 -3.15
CA SER A 181 -6.00 12.43 -2.62
C SER A 181 -6.13 12.27 -1.11
N SER A 182 -5.24 11.51 -0.47
CA SER A 182 -5.25 11.28 0.98
C SER A 182 -3.88 10.84 1.47
N THR A 183 -3.55 11.15 2.72
CA THR A 183 -2.32 10.67 3.34
C THR A 183 -2.52 9.24 3.83
N GLU A 184 -1.63 8.33 3.46
CA GLU A 184 -1.59 6.95 3.94
C GLU A 184 -1.49 6.94 5.48
N TRP A 185 -2.22 6.03 6.13
CA TRP A 185 -2.31 5.93 7.60
C TRP A 185 -2.90 7.17 8.31
N SER A 186 -3.41 8.13 7.56
CA SER A 186 -4.19 9.22 8.16
C SER A 186 -5.44 8.69 8.88
N PRO A 187 -6.04 9.47 9.78
CA PRO A 187 -7.32 9.13 10.40
C PRO A 187 -8.41 8.79 9.38
N PHE A 188 -8.44 9.52 8.27
CA PHE A 188 -9.36 9.30 7.15
C PHE A 188 -9.10 7.95 6.46
N PHE A 189 -7.86 7.65 6.10
CA PHE A 189 -7.45 6.38 5.53
C PHE A 189 -7.84 5.21 6.43
N THR A 190 -7.41 5.25 7.69
CA THR A 190 -7.65 4.19 8.66
C THR A 190 -9.16 3.91 8.83
N TYR A 191 -9.96 4.96 8.97
CA TYR A 191 -11.41 4.81 9.08
C TYR A 191 -12.01 4.10 7.87
N HIS A 192 -11.73 4.59 6.65
CA HIS A 192 -12.34 4.04 5.44
C HIS A 192 -11.87 2.63 5.13
N VAL A 193 -10.59 2.34 5.24
CA VAL A 193 -10.05 1.01 4.98
C VAL A 193 -10.69 -0.04 5.89
N TYR A 194 -10.75 0.20 7.20
CA TYR A 194 -11.33 -0.77 8.12
C TYR A 194 -12.85 -0.87 8.02
N ARG A 195 -13.54 0.23 7.80
CA ARG A 195 -14.98 0.24 7.53
C ARG A 195 -15.31 -0.52 6.26
N ASN A 196 -14.64 -0.18 5.18
CA ASN A 196 -14.96 -0.67 3.85
C ASN A 196 -14.56 -2.13 3.65
N LYS A 197 -13.47 -2.58 4.26
CA LYS A 197 -13.13 -3.99 4.31
C LYS A 197 -14.26 -4.84 4.90
N LEU A 198 -14.85 -4.42 6.01
CA LEU A 198 -15.97 -5.11 6.62
C LEU A 198 -17.24 -5.05 5.76
N LEU A 199 -17.51 -3.92 5.11
CA LEU A 199 -18.62 -3.80 4.18
C LEU A 199 -18.43 -4.69 2.94
N PHE A 200 -17.23 -4.75 2.40
CA PHE A 200 -16.88 -5.62 1.29
C PHE A 200 -17.14 -7.10 1.62
N LEU A 201 -16.69 -7.56 2.78
CA LEU A 201 -16.98 -8.91 3.27
C LEU A 201 -18.50 -9.17 3.40
N TYR A 202 -19.23 -8.20 3.95
CA TYR A 202 -20.68 -8.30 4.12
C TYR A 202 -21.42 -8.42 2.78
N LYS A 203 -21.01 -7.64 1.77
CA LYS A 203 -21.71 -7.56 0.49
C LYS A 203 -21.39 -8.71 -0.47
N ASN A 204 -20.16 -9.19 -0.44
CA ASN A 204 -19.63 -10.08 -1.48
C ASN A 204 -19.44 -11.53 -1.05
N PHE A 205 -19.58 -11.84 0.25
CA PHE A 205 -19.33 -13.20 0.74
C PHE A 205 -20.61 -13.89 1.22
N ASN A 206 -20.63 -15.22 1.05
CA ASN A 206 -21.71 -16.01 1.64
C ASN A 206 -21.70 -15.93 3.18
N LYS A 207 -22.84 -16.23 3.82
CA LYS A 207 -23.02 -16.06 5.27
C LYS A 207 -21.94 -16.76 6.09
N LYS A 208 -21.46 -17.95 5.69
CA LYS A 208 -20.46 -18.71 6.45
C LYS A 208 -19.11 -18.02 6.44
N LEU A 209 -18.60 -17.66 5.27
CA LEU A 209 -17.33 -16.95 5.11
C LEU A 209 -17.41 -15.55 5.74
N PHE A 210 -18.51 -14.85 5.51
CA PHE A 210 -18.74 -13.55 6.13
C PHE A 210 -18.62 -13.61 7.65
N PHE A 211 -19.34 -14.51 8.34
CA PHE A 211 -19.26 -14.61 9.79
C PHE A 211 -17.85 -14.95 10.28
N MET A 212 -17.16 -15.83 9.59
CA MET A 212 -15.80 -16.24 9.97
C MET A 212 -14.81 -15.05 9.92
N TYR A 213 -14.81 -14.30 8.82
CA TYR A 213 -13.87 -13.20 8.64
C TYR A 213 -14.33 -11.89 9.28
N PHE A 214 -15.61 -11.56 9.18
CA PHE A 214 -16.16 -10.33 9.74
C PHE A 214 -16.01 -10.29 11.25
N ILE A 215 -16.42 -11.33 11.96
CA ILE A 215 -16.35 -11.36 13.42
C ILE A 215 -14.91 -11.21 13.89
N ARG A 216 -13.98 -11.96 13.29
CA ARG A 216 -12.56 -11.86 13.63
C ARG A 216 -12.04 -10.44 13.46
N GLN A 217 -12.27 -9.84 12.30
CA GLN A 217 -11.76 -8.49 11.99
C GLN A 217 -12.47 -7.40 12.80
N TYR A 218 -13.76 -7.57 13.07
CA TYR A 218 -14.50 -6.67 13.94
C TYR A 218 -13.93 -6.69 15.37
N ILE A 219 -13.67 -7.86 15.93
CA ILE A 219 -13.06 -8.01 17.26
C ILE A 219 -11.66 -7.38 17.28
N ASP A 220 -10.82 -7.66 16.29
CA ASP A 220 -9.49 -7.07 16.18
C ASP A 220 -9.54 -5.54 16.09
N GLY A 221 -10.46 -5.01 15.29
CA GLY A 221 -10.71 -3.58 15.20
C GLY A 221 -11.15 -2.97 16.53
N MET A 222 -12.06 -3.62 17.23
CA MET A 222 -12.57 -3.16 18.53
C MET A 222 -11.53 -3.23 19.65
N ARG A 223 -10.56 -4.13 19.57
CA ARG A 223 -9.42 -4.23 20.51
C ARG A 223 -8.30 -3.24 20.20
N SER A 224 -8.27 -2.68 19.00
CA SER A 224 -7.25 -1.71 18.60
C SER A 224 -7.24 -0.50 19.53
N LYS A 225 -6.07 0.11 19.72
CA LYS A 225 -5.94 1.42 20.39
C LYS A 225 -6.34 2.58 19.45
N ASP A 226 -6.35 2.35 18.16
CA ASP A 226 -6.71 3.34 17.16
C ASP A 226 -8.21 3.62 17.17
N ILE A 227 -8.56 4.89 17.42
CA ILE A 227 -9.95 5.35 17.54
C ILE A 227 -10.67 5.28 16.19
N GLN A 228 -10.00 5.60 15.10
CA GLN A 228 -10.60 5.60 13.76
C GLN A 228 -10.85 4.19 13.25
N LYS A 229 -9.95 3.26 13.55
CA LYS A 229 -10.17 1.84 13.32
C LYS A 229 -11.41 1.32 14.03
N LYS A 230 -11.53 1.62 15.33
CA LYS A 230 -12.74 1.26 16.13
C LYS A 230 -14.01 1.86 15.54
N ARG A 231 -13.95 3.14 15.15
CA ARG A 231 -15.08 3.86 14.58
C ARG A 231 -15.51 3.25 13.26
N GLY A 232 -14.56 3.01 12.34
CA GLY A 232 -14.84 2.35 11.07
C GLY A 232 -15.50 0.99 11.25
N CYS A 233 -15.01 0.17 12.18
CA CYS A 233 -15.62 -1.13 12.49
C CYS A 233 -17.05 -1.01 13.04
N LYS A 234 -17.32 -0.07 13.96
CA LYS A 234 -18.65 0.18 14.49
C LYS A 234 -19.62 0.64 13.40
N ASP A 235 -19.20 1.52 12.53
CA ASP A 235 -20.05 2.04 11.47
C ASP A 235 -20.33 0.99 10.40
N ALA A 236 -19.34 0.16 10.06
CA ALA A 236 -19.60 -1.02 9.23
C ALA A 236 -20.65 -1.96 9.83
N TYR A 237 -20.59 -2.21 11.15
CA TYR A 237 -21.59 -3.02 11.84
C TYR A 237 -22.99 -2.38 11.78
N LYS A 238 -23.11 -1.07 11.99
CA LYS A 238 -24.40 -0.35 11.90
C LYS A 238 -24.99 -0.45 10.50
N ILE A 239 -24.18 -0.24 9.46
CA ILE A 239 -24.63 -0.35 8.06
C ILE A 239 -25.07 -1.78 7.75
N ALA A 240 -24.25 -2.77 8.09
CA ALA A 240 -24.49 -4.16 7.76
C ALA A 240 -25.73 -4.74 8.48
N PHE A 241 -25.83 -4.53 9.78
CA PHE A 241 -26.83 -5.21 10.62
C PHE A 241 -28.00 -4.32 11.05
N LYS A 242 -27.76 -3.03 11.26
CA LYS A 242 -28.84 -2.09 11.63
C LYS A 242 -29.43 -1.39 10.42
N LYS A 243 -28.81 -1.57 9.22
CA LYS A 243 -29.23 -0.93 7.97
C LYS A 243 -29.31 0.60 8.06
N GLU A 244 -28.46 1.20 8.91
CA GLU A 244 -28.38 2.65 9.02
C GLU A 244 -27.80 3.24 7.72
N LYS A 245 -28.43 4.32 7.22
CA LYS A 245 -28.00 5.03 6.00
C LYS A 245 -27.32 6.36 6.37
N GLY A 246 -26.53 6.90 5.43
CA GLY A 246 -25.93 8.22 5.58
C GLY A 246 -24.78 8.31 6.59
N ILE A 247 -24.21 7.17 7.00
CA ILE A 247 -23.02 7.16 7.86
C ILE A 247 -21.80 7.56 7.05
N THR A 248 -21.24 8.73 7.35
CA THR A 248 -20.06 9.30 6.71
C THR A 248 -18.94 9.54 7.71
N TYR A 249 -17.72 9.69 7.19
CA TYR A 249 -16.58 10.11 8.00
C TYR A 249 -16.81 11.54 8.52
N GLN A 250 -16.58 11.72 9.81
CA GLN A 250 -16.52 13.03 10.44
C GLN A 250 -15.12 13.17 11.05
N ALA A 251 -14.40 14.21 10.65
CA ALA A 251 -13.05 14.50 11.11
C ALA A 251 -12.95 14.68 12.64
#